data_f6faabf23d347b17fe42218952ebcf4a
#
_entry.id   f6faabf23d347b17fe42218952ebcf4a
#
_cell.length_a   1.000
_cell.length_b   1.000
_cell.length_c   1.000
_cell.angle_alpha   90.00
_cell.angle_beta   90.00
_cell.angle_gamma   90.00
#
_symmetry.space_group_name_H-M   'P 1'
#
loop_
_entity.id
_entity.type
_entity.pdbx_description
1 polymer ?
#
loop_
_entity_poly.entity_id
_entity_poly.type
_entity_poly.pdbx_seq_one_letter_code
_entity_poly.pdbx_strand_id
1 'polypeptide(L)'
;MASLLLAATLLSSDMAAQEKYVYNEFYFQRSSLFSELPVGKKDIVFLGDSQTNGCEWHELLGMKNVKNRGISSDVIQGFIDRVDPIVDGQPAKVFILGGVNDISHDLTPDSLCTSMEKLIVKIKQGSPRTKIYLQSLLPIDNSFGRYRKMVGKEQVIVETNRLYKEMAERHGVTWIDLYSKMVDPVTGSMRKGLTNDGLHLLGAGYLVWRDAVLPYVKK
;
A
#
# COMPACT_ATOMS: atom_id res chain seq x y z
N MET A 1 3.89 43.71 48.59
CA MET A 1 3.34 42.36 48.29
C MET A 1 2.77 42.36 46.90
N ALA A 2 3.49 41.80 45.96
CA ALA A 2 3.08 41.74 44.54
C ALA A 2 2.66 40.29 44.26
N SER A 3 1.39 40.11 43.95
CA SER A 3 0.81 38.81 43.55
C SER A 3 1.14 38.51 42.07
N LEU A 4 1.95 37.49 41.83
CA LEU A 4 2.14 36.91 40.51
C LEU A 4 0.93 36.05 40.15
N LEU A 5 0.15 36.47 39.16
CA LEU A 5 -0.84 35.60 38.49
C LEU A 5 -0.10 34.77 37.43
N LEU A 6 -0.04 33.45 37.68
CA LEU A 6 0.46 32.46 36.75
C LEU A 6 -0.70 32.12 35.76
N ALA A 7 -0.61 32.59 34.53
CA ALA A 7 -1.53 32.20 33.45
C ALA A 7 -1.12 30.83 32.93
N ALA A 8 -1.84 29.78 33.31
CA ALA A 8 -1.73 28.47 32.69
C ALA A 8 -2.46 28.50 31.36
N THR A 9 -1.72 28.59 30.24
CA THR A 9 -2.25 28.33 28.91
C THR A 9 -2.47 26.85 28.75
N LEU A 10 -3.73 26.43 28.79
CA LEU A 10 -4.20 25.11 28.37
C LEU A 10 -3.98 24.99 26.86
N LEU A 11 -2.95 24.27 26.47
CA LEU A 11 -2.81 23.74 25.12
C LEU A 11 -3.88 22.64 24.96
N SER A 12 -5.04 23.02 24.47
CA SER A 12 -6.02 22.06 23.94
C SER A 12 -5.41 21.45 22.67
N SER A 13 -4.83 20.27 22.79
CA SER A 13 -4.54 19.43 21.64
C SER A 13 -5.88 18.97 21.07
N ASP A 14 -6.32 19.63 20.00
CA ASP A 14 -7.35 19.11 19.13
C ASP A 14 -6.82 17.81 18.46
N MET A 15 -6.93 16.73 19.19
CA MET A 15 -6.97 15.40 18.58
C MET A 15 -8.35 15.29 17.94
N ALA A 16 -8.48 15.80 16.71
CA ALA A 16 -9.60 15.43 15.87
C ALA A 16 -9.62 13.90 15.83
N ALA A 17 -10.64 13.30 16.40
CA ALA A 17 -10.84 11.87 16.35
C ALA A 17 -10.96 11.52 14.86
N GLN A 18 -9.93 10.91 14.30
CA GLN A 18 -9.95 10.43 12.93
C GLN A 18 -11.10 9.43 12.86
N GLU A 19 -12.14 9.74 12.07
CA GLU A 19 -13.27 8.83 11.92
C GLU A 19 -12.72 7.44 11.54
N LYS A 20 -13.08 6.45 12.34
CA LYS A 20 -12.60 5.09 12.13
C LYS A 20 -13.12 4.61 10.77
N TYR A 21 -12.22 4.27 9.86
CA TYR A 21 -12.58 3.74 8.56
C TYR A 21 -13.52 2.54 8.70
N VAL A 22 -14.65 2.57 7.99
CA VAL A 22 -15.64 1.49 8.00
C VAL A 22 -15.36 0.56 6.83
N TYR A 23 -14.94 -0.65 7.13
CA TYR A 23 -14.71 -1.69 6.13
C TYR A 23 -16.02 -2.17 5.52
N ASN A 24 -16.01 -2.45 4.22
CA ASN A 24 -17.14 -3.03 3.52
C ASN A 24 -17.22 -4.56 3.71
N GLU A 25 -18.33 -5.17 3.26
CA GLU A 25 -18.55 -6.61 3.39
C GLU A 25 -17.47 -7.44 2.68
N PHE A 26 -16.98 -6.98 1.53
CA PHE A 26 -15.94 -7.68 0.77
C PHE A 26 -14.63 -7.76 1.56
N TYR A 27 -14.29 -6.72 2.32
CA TYR A 27 -13.13 -6.77 3.23
C TYR A 27 -13.26 -7.93 4.23
N PHE A 28 -14.41 -8.06 4.91
CA PHE A 28 -14.62 -9.12 5.89
C PHE A 28 -14.63 -10.50 5.26
N GLN A 29 -15.26 -10.65 4.09
CA GLN A 29 -15.27 -11.91 3.33
C GLN A 29 -13.85 -12.36 2.98
N ARG A 30 -13.03 -11.45 2.49
CA ARG A 30 -11.64 -11.77 2.09
C ARG A 30 -10.70 -11.92 3.28
N SER A 31 -10.77 -11.05 4.28
CA SER A 31 -9.90 -11.12 5.46
C SER A 31 -10.15 -12.40 6.27
N SER A 32 -11.42 -12.79 6.47
CA SER A 32 -11.74 -14.05 7.13
C SER A 32 -11.21 -15.26 6.35
N LEU A 33 -11.39 -15.28 5.01
CA LEU A 33 -10.82 -16.35 4.19
C LEU A 33 -9.29 -16.38 4.29
N PHE A 34 -8.62 -15.22 4.29
CA PHE A 34 -7.17 -15.17 4.41
C PHE A 34 -6.64 -15.64 5.75
N SER A 35 -7.44 -15.56 6.82
CA SER A 35 -7.11 -16.14 8.12
C SER A 35 -7.12 -17.68 8.11
N GLU A 36 -7.96 -18.30 7.27
CA GLU A 36 -8.03 -19.76 7.10
C GLU A 36 -6.95 -20.29 6.13
N LEU A 37 -6.45 -19.44 5.22
CA LEU A 37 -5.50 -19.86 4.21
C LEU A 37 -4.05 -19.74 4.72
N PRO A 38 -3.33 -20.87 4.86
CA PRO A 38 -2.00 -20.85 5.47
C PRO A 38 -0.99 -20.04 4.65
N VAL A 39 -0.10 -19.37 5.39
CA VAL A 39 1.14 -18.81 4.88
C VAL A 39 2.30 -19.55 5.51
N GLY A 40 3.33 -19.86 4.73
CA GLY A 40 4.49 -20.61 5.23
C GLY A 40 5.82 -19.96 4.87
N LYS A 41 6.90 -20.47 5.47
CA LYS A 41 8.26 -19.89 5.41
C LYS A 41 8.86 -19.75 4.00
N LYS A 42 8.33 -20.45 3.01
CA LYS A 42 8.77 -20.36 1.61
C LYS A 42 7.86 -19.46 0.77
N ASP A 43 6.76 -18.99 1.33
CA ASP A 43 5.79 -18.22 0.58
C ASP A 43 6.26 -16.80 0.31
N ILE A 44 5.78 -16.28 -0.79
CA ILE A 44 5.94 -14.90 -1.25
C ILE A 44 4.56 -14.27 -1.26
N VAL A 45 4.35 -13.28 -0.43
CA VAL A 45 3.04 -12.66 -0.24
C VAL A 45 2.99 -11.32 -0.95
N PHE A 46 1.95 -11.10 -1.76
CA PHE A 46 1.57 -9.78 -2.29
C PHE A 46 0.44 -9.22 -1.45
N LEU A 47 0.74 -8.25 -0.60
CA LEU A 47 -0.19 -7.55 0.28
C LEU A 47 -0.57 -6.21 -0.34
N GLY A 48 -1.87 -5.93 -0.47
CA GLY A 48 -2.31 -4.67 -1.07
C GLY A 48 -3.84 -4.56 -1.20
N ASP A 49 -4.23 -3.58 -1.99
CA ASP A 49 -5.62 -3.23 -2.29
C ASP A 49 -6.16 -3.92 -3.57
N SER A 50 -7.08 -3.23 -4.29
CA SER A 50 -7.68 -3.74 -5.52
C SER A 50 -6.67 -4.00 -6.63
N GLN A 51 -5.63 -3.19 -6.74
CA GLN A 51 -4.60 -3.36 -7.75
C GLN A 51 -3.83 -4.66 -7.53
N THR A 52 -3.58 -5.03 -6.27
CA THR A 52 -2.99 -6.33 -5.92
C THR A 52 -4.01 -7.46 -6.06
N ASN A 53 -5.27 -7.24 -5.65
CA ASN A 53 -6.33 -8.25 -5.71
C ASN A 53 -6.62 -8.72 -7.13
N GLY A 54 -6.57 -7.83 -8.12
CA GLY A 54 -6.94 -8.09 -9.51
C GLY A 54 -5.93 -8.90 -10.34
N CYS A 55 -4.96 -9.56 -9.71
CA CYS A 55 -3.92 -10.33 -10.42
C CYS A 55 -3.80 -11.77 -9.89
N GLU A 56 -3.72 -12.72 -10.79
CA GLU A 56 -3.40 -14.12 -10.51
C GLU A 56 -1.88 -14.29 -10.39
N TRP A 57 -1.30 -13.76 -9.28
CA TRP A 57 0.15 -13.65 -9.07
C TRP A 57 0.90 -14.96 -9.24
N HIS A 58 0.35 -16.09 -8.79
CA HIS A 58 0.99 -17.39 -8.90
C HIS A 58 1.12 -17.86 -10.35
N GLU A 59 0.12 -17.55 -11.19
CA GLU A 59 0.13 -17.85 -12.62
C GLU A 59 1.07 -16.89 -13.35
N LEU A 60 0.91 -15.58 -13.11
CA LEU A 60 1.70 -14.53 -13.77
C LEU A 60 3.21 -14.70 -13.53
N LEU A 61 3.61 -15.17 -12.35
CA LEU A 61 5.00 -15.42 -11.98
C LEU A 61 5.44 -16.87 -12.21
N GLY A 62 4.53 -17.78 -12.52
CA GLY A 62 4.81 -19.21 -12.69
C GLY A 62 5.28 -19.89 -11.41
N MET A 63 4.82 -19.46 -10.23
CA MET A 63 5.32 -19.90 -8.92
C MET A 63 4.17 -20.25 -7.97
N LYS A 64 4.09 -21.53 -7.56
CA LYS A 64 3.02 -22.03 -6.68
C LYS A 64 3.01 -21.45 -5.25
N ASN A 65 4.16 -20.97 -4.78
CA ASN A 65 4.32 -20.40 -3.44
C ASN A 65 4.05 -18.88 -3.37
N VAL A 66 3.51 -18.29 -4.43
CA VAL A 66 3.09 -16.89 -4.42
C VAL A 66 1.63 -16.79 -3.95
N LYS A 67 1.37 -15.92 -3.00
CA LYS A 67 0.06 -15.73 -2.35
C LYS A 67 -0.46 -14.33 -2.62
N ASN A 68 -1.64 -14.21 -3.21
CA ASN A 68 -2.37 -12.95 -3.29
C ASN A 68 -3.06 -12.67 -1.94
N ARG A 69 -2.76 -11.52 -1.35
CA ARG A 69 -3.41 -10.98 -0.14
C ARG A 69 -3.90 -9.55 -0.41
N GLY A 70 -4.36 -9.30 -1.64
CA GLY A 70 -5.05 -8.06 -2.01
C GLY A 70 -6.53 -8.09 -1.65
N ILE A 71 -7.08 -6.96 -1.21
CA ILE A 71 -8.52 -6.75 -0.99
C ILE A 71 -8.93 -5.43 -1.65
N SER A 72 -9.96 -5.47 -2.50
CA SER A 72 -10.46 -4.26 -3.16
C SER A 72 -10.97 -3.24 -2.14
N SER A 73 -10.69 -1.96 -2.40
CA SER A 73 -11.02 -0.82 -1.54
C SER A 73 -10.34 -0.82 -0.16
N ASP A 74 -9.33 -1.66 0.06
CA ASP A 74 -8.63 -1.70 1.34
C ASP A 74 -7.70 -0.49 1.50
N VAL A 75 -7.52 -0.06 2.75
CA VAL A 75 -6.65 1.03 3.18
C VAL A 75 -5.50 0.49 4.01
N ILE A 76 -4.46 1.31 4.27
CA ILE A 76 -3.28 0.86 5.03
C ILE A 76 -3.67 0.37 6.43
N GLN A 77 -4.65 1.00 7.08
CA GLN A 77 -5.15 0.52 8.37
C GLN A 77 -5.73 -0.90 8.25
N GLY A 78 -6.43 -1.20 7.17
CA GLY A 78 -6.94 -2.55 6.91
C GLY A 78 -5.83 -3.58 6.73
N PHE A 79 -4.70 -3.19 6.09
CA PHE A 79 -3.53 -4.07 6.03
C PHE A 79 -2.99 -4.38 7.43
N ILE A 80 -2.88 -3.36 8.30
CA ILE A 80 -2.42 -3.51 9.69
C ILE A 80 -3.32 -4.44 10.49
N ASP A 81 -4.65 -4.32 10.30
CA ASP A 81 -5.65 -5.09 11.05
C ASP A 81 -5.69 -6.57 10.63
N ARG A 82 -5.24 -6.91 9.40
CA ARG A 82 -5.27 -8.27 8.85
C ARG A 82 -3.91 -8.89 8.55
N VAL A 83 -2.80 -8.29 8.98
CA VAL A 83 -1.47 -8.80 8.65
C VAL A 83 -1.03 -9.99 9.53
N ASP A 84 -1.68 -10.22 10.67
CA ASP A 84 -1.24 -11.22 11.65
C ASP A 84 -1.11 -12.64 11.06
N PRO A 85 -2.05 -13.20 10.27
CA PRO A 85 -1.87 -14.50 9.64
C PRO A 85 -0.66 -14.58 8.68
N ILE A 86 -0.27 -13.45 8.07
CA ILE A 86 0.93 -13.36 7.25
C ILE A 86 2.18 -13.41 8.13
N VAL A 87 2.18 -12.62 9.20
CA VAL A 87 3.30 -12.54 10.16
C VAL A 87 3.54 -13.90 10.84
N ASP A 88 2.47 -14.55 11.30
CA ASP A 88 2.53 -15.88 11.95
C ASP A 88 3.10 -16.95 11.02
N GLY A 89 2.81 -16.84 9.72
CA GLY A 89 3.32 -17.74 8.69
C GLY A 89 4.81 -17.60 8.40
N GLN A 90 5.46 -16.51 8.85
CA GLN A 90 6.90 -16.25 8.65
C GLN A 90 7.34 -16.36 7.19
N PRO A 91 6.68 -15.69 6.21
CA PRO A 91 6.96 -15.86 4.79
C PRO A 91 8.38 -15.42 4.44
N ALA A 92 8.90 -15.96 3.33
CA ALA A 92 10.21 -15.55 2.83
C ALA A 92 10.21 -14.05 2.42
N LYS A 93 9.10 -13.60 1.83
CA LYS A 93 8.99 -12.24 1.27
C LYS A 93 7.58 -11.70 1.39
N VAL A 94 7.47 -10.38 1.61
CA VAL A 94 6.21 -9.64 1.51
C VAL A 94 6.43 -8.44 0.58
N PHE A 95 5.64 -8.36 -0.49
CA PHE A 95 5.56 -7.22 -1.41
C PHE A 95 4.33 -6.40 -1.02
N ILE A 96 4.52 -5.12 -0.74
CA ILE A 96 3.44 -4.24 -0.25
C ILE A 96 3.20 -3.15 -1.28
N LEU A 97 1.93 -2.97 -1.69
CA LEU A 97 1.47 -1.81 -2.46
C LEU A 97 0.13 -1.36 -1.89
N GLY A 98 0.01 -0.10 -1.48
CA GLY A 98 -1.22 0.45 -0.97
C GLY A 98 -1.10 1.91 -0.52
N GLY A 99 -2.25 2.57 -0.42
CA GLY A 99 -2.38 3.98 -0.06
C GLY A 99 -3.23 4.79 -1.04
N VAL A 100 -3.55 4.26 -2.23
CA VAL A 100 -4.38 5.00 -3.20
C VAL A 100 -5.80 5.23 -2.67
N ASN A 101 -6.36 4.28 -1.92
CA ASN A 101 -7.66 4.45 -1.28
C ASN A 101 -7.60 5.45 -0.12
N ASP A 102 -6.52 5.46 0.65
CA ASP A 102 -6.27 6.47 1.70
C ASP A 102 -6.22 7.86 1.10
N ILE A 103 -5.55 8.06 -0.04
CA ILE A 103 -5.53 9.32 -0.80
C ILE A 103 -6.95 9.71 -1.24
N SER A 104 -7.77 8.75 -1.67
CA SER A 104 -9.17 9.01 -2.04
C SER A 104 -10.05 9.43 -0.86
N HIS A 105 -9.60 9.19 0.36
CA HIS A 105 -10.19 9.65 1.62
C HIS A 105 -9.49 10.88 2.20
N ASP A 106 -8.75 11.62 1.36
CA ASP A 106 -8.08 12.88 1.69
C ASP A 106 -6.98 12.78 2.76
N LEU A 107 -6.43 11.58 3.02
CA LEU A 107 -5.29 11.44 3.89
C LEU A 107 -4.03 12.06 3.25
N THR A 108 -3.20 12.70 4.09
CA THR A 108 -1.98 13.37 3.65
C THR A 108 -0.83 12.36 3.42
N PRO A 109 0.18 12.70 2.59
CA PRO A 109 1.36 11.87 2.41
C PRO A 109 2.07 11.48 3.71
N ASP A 110 2.17 12.42 4.68
CA ASP A 110 2.76 12.14 6.00
C ASP A 110 1.94 11.13 6.80
N SER A 111 0.61 11.24 6.76
CA SER A 111 -0.29 10.29 7.43
C SER A 111 -0.17 8.89 6.83
N LEU A 112 -0.11 8.80 5.48
CA LEU A 112 0.11 7.54 4.78
C LEU A 112 1.46 6.92 5.15
N CYS A 113 2.52 7.74 5.16
CA CYS A 113 3.87 7.31 5.51
C CYS A 113 3.91 6.75 6.95
N THR A 114 3.30 7.47 7.90
CA THR A 114 3.19 7.03 9.29
C THR A 114 2.46 5.68 9.43
N SER A 115 1.36 5.50 8.70
CA SER A 115 0.59 4.25 8.74
C SER A 115 1.33 3.10 8.07
N MET A 116 2.00 3.34 6.94
CA MET A 116 2.83 2.34 6.27
C MET A 116 4.04 1.94 7.12
N GLU A 117 4.65 2.90 7.82
CA GLU A 117 5.75 2.62 8.75
C GLU A 117 5.30 1.71 9.89
N LYS A 118 4.12 1.93 10.49
CA LYS A 118 3.53 1.03 11.50
C LYS A 118 3.36 -0.39 10.96
N LEU A 119 2.86 -0.55 9.73
CA LEU A 119 2.73 -1.86 9.09
C LEU A 119 4.08 -2.55 8.94
N ILE A 120 5.09 -1.85 8.42
CA ILE A 120 6.44 -2.38 8.23
C ILE A 120 7.05 -2.79 9.58
N VAL A 121 6.93 -1.95 10.60
CA VAL A 121 7.43 -2.25 11.96
C VAL A 121 6.74 -3.50 12.52
N LYS A 122 5.42 -3.61 12.38
CA LYS A 122 4.65 -4.79 12.83
C LYS A 122 5.15 -6.07 12.14
N ILE A 123 5.37 -6.04 10.82
CA ILE A 123 5.90 -7.21 10.09
C ILE A 123 7.33 -7.54 10.57
N LYS A 124 8.20 -6.55 10.72
CA LYS A 124 9.59 -6.77 11.16
C LYS A 124 9.68 -7.35 12.58
N GLN A 125 8.81 -6.90 13.48
CA GLN A 125 8.77 -7.39 14.86
C GLN A 125 8.27 -8.84 14.93
N GLY A 126 7.18 -9.14 14.25
CA GLY A 126 6.56 -10.46 14.30
C GLY A 126 7.19 -11.49 13.35
N SER A 127 7.85 -11.04 12.26
CA SER A 127 8.50 -11.91 11.27
C SER A 127 9.87 -11.37 10.83
N PRO A 128 10.88 -11.40 11.72
CA PRO A 128 12.14 -10.67 11.54
C PRO A 128 13.01 -11.17 10.38
N ARG A 129 12.75 -12.37 9.86
CA ARG A 129 13.46 -12.93 8.71
C ARG A 129 12.79 -12.66 7.37
N THR A 130 11.57 -12.17 7.38
CA THR A 130 10.82 -11.81 6.16
C THR A 130 11.48 -10.62 5.47
N LYS A 131 11.80 -10.80 4.19
CA LYS A 131 12.25 -9.68 3.35
C LYS A 131 11.04 -8.86 2.92
N ILE A 132 11.07 -7.56 3.21
CA ILE A 132 9.99 -6.64 2.85
C ILE A 132 10.39 -5.85 1.61
N TYR A 133 9.45 -5.75 0.67
CA TYR A 133 9.56 -4.96 -0.57
C TYR A 133 8.40 -3.96 -0.60
N LEU A 134 8.71 -2.68 -0.39
CA LEU A 134 7.72 -1.61 -0.52
C LEU A 134 7.71 -1.12 -1.96
N GLN A 135 6.54 -1.10 -2.57
CA GLN A 135 6.35 -0.69 -3.94
C GLN A 135 5.75 0.72 -4.00
N SER A 136 6.15 1.52 -5.00
CA SER A 136 5.52 2.81 -5.22
C SER A 136 4.04 2.66 -5.56
N LEU A 137 3.23 3.63 -5.18
CA LEU A 137 1.91 3.83 -5.75
C LEU A 137 2.03 4.02 -7.26
N LEU A 138 1.00 3.58 -7.98
CA LEU A 138 0.95 3.71 -9.44
C LEU A 138 0.48 5.11 -9.85
N PRO A 139 0.83 5.59 -11.06
CA PRO A 139 0.19 6.77 -11.62
C PRO A 139 -1.30 6.51 -11.85
N ILE A 140 -2.08 7.58 -11.92
CA ILE A 140 -3.51 7.55 -12.26
C ILE A 140 -3.74 8.30 -13.56
N ASP A 141 -4.90 8.06 -14.20
CA ASP A 141 -5.34 8.81 -15.38
C ASP A 141 -6.76 9.33 -15.17
N ASN A 142 -6.88 10.58 -14.78
CA ASN A 142 -8.14 11.24 -14.48
C ASN A 142 -8.98 11.57 -15.74
N SER A 143 -8.43 11.39 -16.96
CA SER A 143 -9.16 11.62 -18.21
C SER A 143 -10.35 10.68 -18.39
N PHE A 144 -10.34 9.53 -17.72
CA PHE A 144 -11.47 8.59 -17.72
C PHE A 144 -12.68 9.08 -16.91
N GLY A 145 -12.51 10.06 -16.00
CA GLY A 145 -13.61 10.65 -15.21
C GLY A 145 -14.30 9.70 -14.21
N ARG A 146 -13.73 8.49 -13.98
CA ARG A 146 -14.35 7.43 -13.16
C ARG A 146 -14.16 7.67 -11.65
N TYR A 147 -12.97 8.08 -11.23
CA TYR A 147 -12.60 8.20 -9.81
C TYR A 147 -12.52 9.67 -9.39
N ARG A 148 -13.68 10.31 -9.19
CA ARG A 148 -13.79 11.75 -8.88
C ARG A 148 -12.99 12.19 -7.67
N LYS A 149 -12.85 11.31 -6.65
CA LYS A 149 -12.06 11.59 -5.44
C LYS A 149 -10.55 11.60 -5.70
N MET A 150 -10.11 11.14 -6.87
CA MET A 150 -8.70 11.13 -7.26
C MET A 150 -8.31 12.31 -8.16
N VAL A 151 -9.27 13.13 -8.57
CA VAL A 151 -9.00 14.31 -9.41
C VAL A 151 -8.11 15.30 -8.66
N GLY A 152 -6.98 15.68 -9.27
CA GLY A 152 -5.99 16.59 -8.69
C GLY A 152 -5.10 15.96 -7.62
N LYS A 153 -5.09 14.62 -7.50
CA LYS A 153 -4.27 13.90 -6.50
C LYS A 153 -2.93 13.37 -7.05
N GLU A 154 -2.58 13.68 -8.29
CA GLU A 154 -1.34 13.21 -8.93
C GLU A 154 -0.10 13.60 -8.11
N GLN A 155 -0.03 14.85 -7.65
CA GLN A 155 1.08 15.32 -6.82
C GLN A 155 1.10 14.69 -5.43
N VAL A 156 -0.06 14.36 -4.87
CA VAL A 156 -0.15 13.61 -3.59
C VAL A 156 0.47 12.23 -3.75
N ILE A 157 0.22 11.54 -4.88
CA ILE A 157 0.85 10.24 -5.18
C ILE A 157 2.37 10.39 -5.29
N VAL A 158 2.86 11.39 -6.02
CA VAL A 158 4.30 11.64 -6.20
C VAL A 158 4.98 11.90 -4.86
N GLU A 159 4.40 12.76 -4.03
CA GLU A 159 4.94 13.08 -2.71
C GLU A 159 4.88 11.88 -1.76
N THR A 160 3.79 11.12 -1.77
CA THR A 160 3.69 9.86 -0.99
C THR A 160 4.80 8.89 -1.40
N ASN A 161 5.06 8.73 -2.71
CA ASN A 161 6.11 7.86 -3.20
C ASN A 161 7.49 8.31 -2.75
N ARG A 162 7.74 9.64 -2.71
CA ARG A 162 8.99 10.20 -2.18
C ARG A 162 9.18 9.82 -0.70
N LEU A 163 8.17 10.07 0.12
CA LEU A 163 8.20 9.75 1.55
C LEU A 163 8.32 8.25 1.82
N TYR A 164 7.62 7.42 1.05
CA TYR A 164 7.71 5.95 1.14
C TYR A 164 9.12 5.45 0.84
N LYS A 165 9.77 6.01 -0.20
CA LYS A 165 11.14 5.66 -0.55
C LYS A 165 12.11 6.00 0.59
N GLU A 166 12.03 7.21 1.12
CA GLU A 166 12.86 7.65 2.25
C GLU A 166 12.64 6.80 3.51
N MET A 167 11.39 6.47 3.81
CA MET A 167 11.04 5.59 4.93
C MET A 167 11.56 4.16 4.69
N ALA A 168 11.45 3.63 3.48
CA ALA A 168 11.99 2.32 3.13
C ALA A 168 13.52 2.26 3.35
N GLU A 169 14.24 3.31 2.96
CA GLU A 169 15.68 3.44 3.18
C GLU A 169 16.02 3.46 4.67
N ARG A 170 15.32 4.27 5.48
CA ARG A 170 15.52 4.32 6.95
C ARG A 170 15.29 2.97 7.62
N HIS A 171 14.35 2.20 7.13
CA HIS A 171 14.02 0.87 7.69
C HIS A 171 14.79 -0.29 7.04
N GLY A 172 15.68 -0.06 6.08
CA GLY A 172 16.38 -1.13 5.35
C GLY A 172 15.41 -2.05 4.59
N VAL A 173 14.30 -1.49 4.09
CA VAL A 173 13.31 -2.15 3.24
C VAL A 173 13.65 -1.89 1.79
N THR A 174 13.51 -2.90 0.94
CA THR A 174 13.77 -2.72 -0.49
C THR A 174 12.66 -1.93 -1.15
N TRP A 175 13.00 -0.80 -1.78
CA TRP A 175 12.09 -0.01 -2.59
C TRP A 175 12.01 -0.54 -4.02
N ILE A 176 10.78 -0.62 -4.58
CA ILE A 176 10.54 -0.95 -5.99
C ILE A 176 9.73 0.17 -6.63
N ASP A 177 10.34 0.86 -7.56
CA ASP A 177 9.72 1.96 -8.31
C ASP A 177 8.90 1.40 -9.48
N LEU A 178 7.60 1.25 -9.29
CA LEU A 178 6.62 0.91 -10.33
C LEU A 178 6.12 2.16 -11.05
N TYR A 179 6.07 3.30 -10.33
CA TYR A 179 5.54 4.56 -10.85
C TYR A 179 6.25 4.98 -12.13
N SER A 180 7.57 5.06 -12.10
CA SER A 180 8.37 5.48 -13.26
C SER A 180 8.24 4.55 -14.46
N LYS A 181 7.86 3.30 -14.23
CA LYS A 181 7.66 2.30 -15.30
C LYS A 181 6.29 2.42 -15.96
N MET A 182 5.33 3.08 -15.33
CA MET A 182 3.94 3.15 -15.78
C MET A 182 3.46 4.56 -16.08
N VAL A 183 4.18 5.59 -15.64
CA VAL A 183 3.84 6.99 -15.92
C VAL A 183 4.22 7.38 -17.34
N ASP A 184 3.37 8.14 -18.01
CA ASP A 184 3.70 8.86 -19.24
C ASP A 184 4.46 10.14 -18.84
N PRO A 185 5.72 10.31 -19.26
CA PRO A 185 6.56 11.43 -18.84
C PRO A 185 6.10 12.79 -19.38
N VAL A 186 5.23 12.80 -20.38
CA VAL A 186 4.70 14.04 -20.98
C VAL A 186 3.46 14.52 -20.23
N THR A 187 2.55 13.59 -19.91
CA THR A 187 1.25 13.92 -19.28
C THR A 187 1.25 13.78 -17.77
N GLY A 188 2.19 13.02 -17.21
CA GLY A 188 2.19 12.65 -15.79
C GLY A 188 1.13 11.60 -15.40
N SER A 189 0.30 11.18 -16.36
CA SER A 189 -0.75 10.20 -16.17
C SER A 189 -0.25 8.76 -16.40
N MET A 190 -1.07 7.75 -16.05
CA MET A 190 -0.76 6.37 -16.41
C MET A 190 -0.67 6.22 -17.93
N ARG A 191 0.37 5.52 -18.40
CA ARG A 191 0.58 5.28 -19.85
C ARG A 191 -0.64 4.64 -20.49
N LYS A 192 -0.99 5.12 -21.68
CA LYS A 192 -2.09 4.60 -22.49
C LYS A 192 -1.94 3.08 -22.68
N GLY A 193 -3.05 2.36 -22.58
CA GLY A 193 -3.12 0.91 -22.73
C GLY A 193 -2.79 0.09 -21.49
N LEU A 194 -2.34 0.72 -20.38
CA LEU A 194 -2.12 0.03 -19.11
C LEU A 194 -3.37 -0.03 -18.23
N THR A 195 -4.35 0.82 -18.49
CA THR A 195 -5.61 0.94 -17.76
C THR A 195 -6.78 1.17 -18.72
N ASN A 196 -8.01 0.88 -18.27
CA ASN A 196 -9.26 1.21 -18.97
C ASN A 196 -10.24 2.00 -18.10
N ASP A 197 -9.84 2.37 -16.90
CA ASP A 197 -10.66 3.15 -15.98
C ASP A 197 -9.87 4.30 -15.29
N GLY A 198 -8.55 4.34 -15.52
CA GLY A 198 -7.64 5.35 -15.00
C GLY A 198 -6.99 5.01 -13.67
N LEU A 199 -7.32 3.85 -13.06
CA LEU A 199 -6.82 3.41 -11.76
C LEU A 199 -6.34 1.95 -11.76
N HIS A 200 -7.16 1.03 -12.24
CA HIS A 200 -6.86 -0.40 -12.26
C HIS A 200 -6.13 -0.80 -13.53
N LEU A 201 -5.31 -1.85 -13.42
CA LEU A 201 -4.47 -2.28 -14.52
C LEU A 201 -5.21 -3.26 -15.46
N LEU A 202 -4.93 -3.11 -16.73
CA LEU A 202 -5.13 -4.16 -17.73
C LEU A 202 -3.96 -5.16 -17.71
N GLY A 203 -4.08 -6.28 -18.43
CA GLY A 203 -3.03 -7.29 -18.53
C GLY A 203 -1.66 -6.72 -18.90
N ALA A 204 -1.60 -5.74 -19.81
CA ALA A 204 -0.35 -5.05 -20.17
C ALA A 204 0.30 -4.34 -18.96
N GLY A 205 -0.48 -3.74 -18.09
CA GLY A 205 0.00 -3.12 -16.85
C GLY A 205 0.56 -4.16 -15.87
N TYR A 206 -0.12 -5.30 -15.73
CA TYR A 206 0.39 -6.40 -14.89
C TYR A 206 1.68 -7.02 -15.44
N LEU A 207 1.88 -7.06 -16.76
CA LEU A 207 3.15 -7.50 -17.34
C LEU A 207 4.30 -6.54 -16.99
N VAL A 208 4.07 -5.22 -17.03
CA VAL A 208 5.06 -4.22 -16.55
C VAL A 208 5.37 -4.42 -15.06
N TRP A 209 4.35 -4.66 -14.25
CA TRP A 209 4.52 -4.92 -12.81
C TRP A 209 5.32 -6.20 -12.56
N ARG A 210 4.95 -7.30 -13.25
CA ARG A 210 5.69 -8.57 -13.20
C ARG A 210 7.17 -8.36 -13.46
N ASP A 211 7.51 -7.69 -14.55
CA ASP A 211 8.91 -7.51 -14.96
C ASP A 211 9.69 -6.67 -13.95
N ALA A 212 9.04 -5.72 -13.29
CA ALA A 212 9.63 -4.92 -12.23
C ALA A 212 9.93 -5.72 -10.95
N VAL A 213 9.05 -6.66 -10.56
CA VAL A 213 9.23 -7.44 -9.33
C VAL A 213 10.02 -8.74 -9.53
N LEU A 214 10.08 -9.25 -10.75
CA LEU A 214 10.70 -10.54 -11.07
C LEU A 214 12.14 -10.71 -10.54
N PRO A 215 13.03 -9.70 -10.60
CA PRO A 215 14.38 -9.78 -10.05
C PRO A 215 14.41 -10.02 -8.53
N TYR A 216 13.39 -9.58 -7.82
CA TYR A 216 13.27 -9.70 -6.36
C TYR A 216 12.53 -10.96 -5.93
N VAL A 217 11.66 -11.47 -6.78
CA VAL A 217 10.91 -12.72 -6.53
C VAL A 217 11.85 -13.93 -6.63
N LYS A 218 12.75 -13.96 -7.63
CA LYS A 218 13.65 -15.09 -7.91
C LYS A 218 14.91 -15.16 -7.04
N LYS A 219 15.30 -14.07 -6.38
CA LYS A 219 16.42 -14.01 -5.44
C LYS A 219 16.03 -14.54 -4.07
#